data_04deba0c89c1adaa8734c372251d6032
#
_entry.id   04deba0c89c1adaa8734c372251d6032
#
_cell.length_a   1.000
_cell.length_b   1.000
_cell.length_c   1.000
_cell.angle_alpha   90.00
_cell.angle_beta   90.00
_cell.angle_gamma   90.00
#
_symmetry.space_group_name_H-M   'P 1'
#
loop_
_entity.id
_entity.type
_entity.pdbx_description
1 polymer ?
#
loop_
_entity_poly.entity_id
_entity_poly.type
_entity_poly.pdbx_seq_one_letter_code
_entity_poly.pdbx_strand_id
1 'polypeptide(L)'
;MKAQTILETIGNTPHIRIQKLFPGSEVWIKSERSNPGGSIKDRIALAMIEAAEASGELKPGGTIIEPTSGNTGIGLAMVAAVKGYKLILVMPESMSLERRRLMLAYGAAFDLTPREKGMKGAIERALELVEQTDGAWMPQQFENPANVDVHVRTTSQEILNDFRDTPIDVIITGVGTGGHITGVAETLKKEWPNLKVFAVEPQASPVIAGGQPGPHPIQGIGAGFIPANLHTQALDGVIEVDAAVAKDMARRVAREEGMLVGISSGATLAAILQKLPDLPDGARVLGFNYDTGERYLSVPDFLPES
;
A
#
# COMPACT_ATOMS: atom_id res chain seq x y z
N MET A 1 2.37 16.60 -19.40
CA MET A 1 2.29 17.20 -18.03
C MET A 1 3.55 18.02 -17.79
N LYS A 2 3.44 19.22 -17.16
CA LYS A 2 4.58 19.97 -16.61
C LYS A 2 4.36 20.06 -15.11
N ALA A 3 5.35 19.68 -14.31
CA ALA A 3 5.30 19.70 -12.84
C ALA A 3 6.43 20.58 -12.30
N GLN A 4 6.18 21.32 -11.23
CA GLN A 4 7.17 22.14 -10.55
C GLN A 4 8.05 21.30 -9.63
N THR A 5 7.47 20.25 -9.05
CA THR A 5 8.17 19.30 -8.19
C THR A 5 7.74 17.87 -8.53
N ILE A 6 8.53 16.90 -8.13
CA ILE A 6 8.18 15.47 -8.30
C ILE A 6 6.89 15.11 -7.55
N LEU A 7 6.52 15.84 -6.48
CA LEU A 7 5.32 15.57 -5.69
C LEU A 7 4.02 15.80 -6.48
N GLU A 8 4.03 16.72 -7.45
CA GLU A 8 2.88 16.98 -8.33
C GLU A 8 2.60 15.85 -9.32
N THR A 9 3.49 14.88 -9.42
CA THR A 9 3.32 13.69 -10.27
C THR A 9 2.74 12.49 -9.50
N ILE A 10 2.46 12.64 -8.21
CA ILE A 10 1.81 11.61 -7.40
C ILE A 10 0.33 11.50 -7.82
N GLY A 11 -0.14 10.28 -8.04
CA GLY A 11 -1.49 10.01 -8.49
C GLY A 11 -1.63 9.95 -10.01
N ASN A 12 -2.86 10.02 -10.50
CA ASN A 12 -3.22 9.83 -11.91
C ASN A 12 -2.58 8.57 -12.51
N THR A 13 -2.58 7.50 -11.72
CA THR A 13 -1.98 6.22 -12.10
C THR A 13 -2.89 5.47 -13.09
N PRO A 14 -2.32 4.77 -14.09
CA PRO A 14 -3.11 4.15 -15.14
C PRO A 14 -3.89 2.93 -14.63
N HIS A 15 -5.04 2.67 -15.28
CA HIS A 15 -5.75 1.40 -15.22
C HIS A 15 -5.32 0.54 -16.41
N ILE A 16 -4.84 -0.67 -16.15
CA ILE A 16 -4.29 -1.59 -17.16
C ILE A 16 -5.17 -2.83 -17.20
N ARG A 17 -5.69 -3.18 -18.38
CA ARG A 17 -6.46 -4.40 -18.56
C ARG A 17 -5.53 -5.61 -18.59
N ILE A 18 -5.84 -6.62 -17.78
CA ILE A 18 -5.14 -7.90 -17.74
C ILE A 18 -5.85 -8.85 -18.70
N GLN A 19 -5.17 -9.29 -19.75
CA GLN A 19 -5.81 -10.02 -20.85
C GLN A 19 -5.43 -11.50 -20.90
N LYS A 20 -4.15 -11.82 -20.74
CA LYS A 20 -3.64 -13.19 -20.90
C LYS A 20 -3.82 -14.03 -19.63
N LEU A 21 -3.65 -13.40 -18.47
CA LEU A 21 -3.76 -14.06 -17.18
C LEU A 21 -5.21 -14.47 -16.85
N PHE A 22 -6.20 -13.68 -17.34
CA PHE A 22 -7.63 -13.91 -17.11
C PHE A 22 -8.41 -13.91 -18.45
N PRO A 23 -8.17 -14.89 -19.35
CA PRO A 23 -8.84 -14.92 -20.64
C PRO A 23 -10.37 -15.03 -20.49
N GLY A 24 -11.10 -14.21 -21.24
CA GLY A 24 -12.56 -14.18 -21.18
C GLY A 24 -13.18 -13.37 -20.05
N SER A 25 -12.34 -12.84 -19.11
CA SER A 25 -12.82 -12.00 -18.01
C SER A 25 -12.43 -10.54 -18.23
N GLU A 26 -13.18 -9.61 -17.63
CA GLU A 26 -12.88 -8.19 -17.67
C GLU A 26 -12.19 -7.76 -16.37
N VAL A 27 -10.88 -7.95 -16.30
CA VAL A 27 -10.05 -7.62 -15.13
C VAL A 27 -9.14 -6.44 -15.43
N TRP A 28 -9.19 -5.43 -14.56
CA TRP A 28 -8.38 -4.23 -14.60
C TRP A 28 -7.51 -4.13 -13.35
N ILE A 29 -6.32 -3.54 -13.51
CA ILE A 29 -5.40 -3.27 -12.39
C ILE A 29 -5.04 -1.80 -12.41
N LYS A 30 -5.32 -1.09 -11.30
CA LYS A 30 -4.80 0.26 -11.08
C LYS A 30 -3.33 0.19 -10.68
N SER A 31 -2.46 0.76 -11.52
CA SER A 31 -1.01 0.57 -11.40
C SER A 31 -0.36 1.66 -10.53
N GLU A 32 -0.45 1.52 -9.23
CA GLU A 32 0.12 2.45 -8.24
C GLU A 32 1.66 2.47 -8.21
N ARG A 33 2.32 1.48 -8.82
CA ARG A 33 3.77 1.52 -9.05
C ARG A 33 4.20 2.72 -9.91
N SER A 34 3.26 3.33 -10.63
CA SER A 34 3.52 4.49 -11.50
C SER A 34 3.68 5.80 -10.73
N ASN A 35 3.42 5.82 -9.43
CA ASN A 35 3.79 6.95 -8.58
C ASN A 35 5.31 7.15 -8.58
N PRO A 36 5.82 8.38 -8.38
CA PRO A 36 7.24 8.71 -8.53
C PRO A 36 8.17 7.97 -7.55
N GLY A 37 7.72 7.71 -6.32
CA GLY A 37 8.43 6.86 -5.37
C GLY A 37 8.16 5.37 -5.57
N GLY A 38 7.37 5.00 -6.60
CA GLY A 38 7.13 3.63 -7.05
C GLY A 38 6.13 2.83 -6.23
N SER A 39 5.23 3.47 -5.48
CA SER A 39 4.18 2.77 -4.75
C SER A 39 2.97 3.63 -4.39
N ILE A 40 1.88 2.96 -4.02
CA ILE A 40 0.66 3.59 -3.48
C ILE A 40 0.93 4.47 -2.25
N LYS A 41 2.02 4.22 -1.52
CA LYS A 41 2.36 4.93 -0.28
C LYS A 41 2.81 6.36 -0.50
N ASP A 42 3.18 6.73 -1.71
CA ASP A 42 3.51 8.11 -2.06
C ASP A 42 2.33 9.04 -1.78
N ARG A 43 1.09 8.57 -2.07
CA ARG A 43 -0.14 9.32 -1.80
C ARG A 43 -0.31 9.65 -0.32
N ILE A 44 -0.22 8.63 0.54
CA ILE A 44 -0.42 8.82 1.98
C ILE A 44 0.74 9.60 2.62
N ALA A 45 1.97 9.40 2.15
CA ALA A 45 3.13 10.12 2.66
C ALA A 45 2.97 11.63 2.44
N LEU A 46 2.59 12.04 1.23
CA LEU A 46 2.31 13.45 0.93
C LEU A 46 1.12 13.97 1.75
N ALA A 47 0.01 13.25 1.75
CA ALA A 47 -1.22 13.72 2.39
C ALA A 47 -1.09 13.87 3.91
N MET A 48 -0.42 12.92 4.60
CA MET A 48 -0.22 13.01 6.04
C MET A 48 0.68 14.19 6.41
N ILE A 49 1.75 14.44 5.64
CA ILE A 49 2.63 15.59 5.86
C ILE A 49 1.87 16.89 5.62
N GLU A 50 1.12 17.03 4.53
CA GLU A 50 0.35 18.23 4.21
C GLU A 50 -0.76 18.50 5.24
N ALA A 51 -1.40 17.46 5.76
CA ALA A 51 -2.38 17.60 6.84
C ALA A 51 -1.73 18.12 8.13
N ALA A 52 -0.55 17.61 8.49
CA ALA A 52 0.20 18.07 9.66
C ALA A 52 0.75 19.50 9.50
N GLU A 53 1.14 19.90 8.29
CA GLU A 53 1.49 21.31 7.97
C GLU A 53 0.28 22.22 8.16
N ALA A 54 -0.89 21.81 7.64
CA ALA A 54 -2.12 22.60 7.72
C ALA A 54 -2.66 22.72 9.15
N SER A 55 -2.52 21.69 9.99
CA SER A 55 -2.90 21.73 11.41
C SER A 55 -1.86 22.46 12.29
N GLY A 56 -0.64 22.66 11.79
CA GLY A 56 0.47 23.24 12.55
C GLY A 56 1.18 22.25 13.49
N GLU A 57 0.87 20.96 13.40
CA GLU A 57 1.58 19.89 14.12
C GLU A 57 2.99 19.71 13.61
N LEU A 58 3.21 19.83 12.30
CA LEU A 58 4.52 19.79 11.67
C LEU A 58 4.92 21.20 11.19
N LYS A 59 5.94 21.77 11.82
CA LYS A 59 6.47 23.08 11.45
C LYS A 59 7.54 22.98 10.37
N PRO A 60 7.75 24.01 9.54
CA PRO A 60 8.82 24.04 8.55
C PRO A 60 10.19 23.66 9.14
N GLY A 61 10.90 22.74 8.49
CA GLY A 61 12.19 22.22 8.95
C GLY A 61 12.12 21.27 10.16
N GLY A 62 10.93 20.91 10.59
CA GLY A 62 10.68 19.97 11.69
C GLY A 62 11.22 18.55 11.43
N THR A 63 11.10 17.71 12.43
CA THR A 63 11.56 16.32 12.37
C THR A 63 10.36 15.37 12.29
N ILE A 64 10.34 14.50 11.29
CA ILE A 64 9.36 13.43 11.11
C ILE A 64 9.98 12.13 11.65
N ILE A 65 9.26 11.40 12.48
CA ILE A 65 9.69 10.10 13.02
C ILE A 65 8.59 9.07 12.75
N GLU A 66 8.92 7.98 12.04
CA GLU A 66 7.92 6.93 11.74
C GLU A 66 8.52 5.53 11.90
N PRO A 67 7.83 4.62 12.61
CA PRO A 67 8.24 3.22 12.69
C PRO A 67 7.80 2.47 11.43
N THR A 68 8.68 2.41 10.44
CA THR A 68 8.40 1.72 9.18
C THR A 68 9.67 1.32 8.43
N SER A 69 9.62 0.15 7.79
CA SER A 69 10.70 -0.36 6.93
C SER A 69 10.25 -0.53 5.47
N GLY A 70 9.01 -0.16 5.16
CA GLY A 70 8.38 -0.42 3.89
C GLY A 70 8.25 0.79 2.99
N ASN A 71 7.30 0.70 2.06
CA ASN A 71 7.02 1.73 1.06
C ASN A 71 6.63 3.08 1.66
N THR A 72 6.00 3.09 2.84
CA THR A 72 5.69 4.34 3.56
C THR A 72 6.96 5.11 3.90
N GLY A 73 8.00 4.42 4.37
CA GLY A 73 9.30 5.06 4.65
C GLY A 73 9.94 5.65 3.40
N ILE A 74 9.83 4.99 2.24
CA ILE A 74 10.32 5.51 0.96
C ILE A 74 9.53 6.75 0.55
N GLY A 75 8.19 6.70 0.62
CA GLY A 75 7.33 7.84 0.31
C GLY A 75 7.60 9.04 1.22
N LEU A 76 7.69 8.81 2.54
CA LEU A 76 8.04 9.87 3.51
C LEU A 76 9.42 10.47 3.23
N ALA A 77 10.41 9.63 2.87
CA ALA A 77 11.76 10.10 2.56
C ALA A 77 11.78 11.00 1.31
N MET A 78 11.06 10.61 0.25
CA MET A 78 10.92 11.42 -0.96
C MET A 78 10.23 12.77 -0.65
N VAL A 79 9.11 12.76 0.07
CA VAL A 79 8.37 13.98 0.41
C VAL A 79 9.19 14.88 1.33
N ALA A 80 9.83 14.32 2.37
CA ALA A 80 10.68 15.05 3.30
C ALA A 80 11.86 15.73 2.58
N ALA A 81 12.51 15.05 1.64
CA ALA A 81 13.58 15.60 0.83
C ALA A 81 13.14 16.84 0.05
N VAL A 82 11.96 16.81 -0.58
CA VAL A 82 11.44 17.93 -1.38
C VAL A 82 10.97 19.08 -0.50
N LYS A 83 10.32 18.79 0.64
CA LYS A 83 9.76 19.81 1.54
C LYS A 83 10.76 20.34 2.59
N GLY A 84 11.96 19.75 2.68
CA GLY A 84 13.02 20.21 3.59
C GLY A 84 12.84 19.76 5.04
N TYR A 85 12.19 18.61 5.28
CA TYR A 85 12.04 18.02 6.60
C TYR A 85 13.18 17.07 6.93
N LYS A 86 13.51 16.95 8.23
CA LYS A 86 14.34 15.87 8.74
C LYS A 86 13.47 14.62 8.89
N LEU A 87 13.99 13.46 8.50
CA LEU A 87 13.26 12.20 8.65
C LEU A 87 14.12 11.17 9.37
N ILE A 88 13.56 10.60 10.43
CA ILE A 88 14.13 9.46 11.17
C ILE A 88 13.17 8.28 11.03
N LEU A 89 13.62 7.21 10.41
CA LEU A 89 12.87 5.97 10.26
C LEU A 89 13.35 4.95 11.29
N VAL A 90 12.41 4.44 12.07
CA VAL A 90 12.69 3.47 13.12
C VAL A 90 12.32 2.07 12.65
N MET A 91 13.26 1.14 12.68
CA MET A 91 13.02 -0.22 12.18
C MET A 91 13.99 -1.24 12.80
N PRO A 92 13.60 -2.54 12.83
CA PRO A 92 14.53 -3.60 13.21
C PRO A 92 15.74 -3.66 12.27
N GLU A 93 16.93 -3.93 12.83
CA GLU A 93 18.19 -4.06 12.07
C GLU A 93 18.17 -5.17 11.00
N SER A 94 17.23 -6.12 11.11
CA SER A 94 17.04 -7.22 10.16
C SER A 94 16.38 -6.80 8.83
N MET A 95 15.93 -5.55 8.71
CA MET A 95 15.24 -5.09 7.50
C MET A 95 16.17 -4.96 6.30
N SER A 96 15.58 -5.13 5.10
CA SER A 96 16.26 -5.15 3.79
C SER A 96 17.23 -3.98 3.61
N LEU A 97 18.47 -4.33 3.23
CA LEU A 97 19.53 -3.36 3.00
C LEU A 97 19.24 -2.48 1.77
N GLU A 98 18.60 -3.04 0.75
CA GLU A 98 18.22 -2.32 -0.47
C GLU A 98 17.25 -1.18 -0.15
N ARG A 99 16.24 -1.45 0.68
CA ARG A 99 15.26 -0.42 1.10
C ARG A 99 15.92 0.66 1.93
N ARG A 100 16.81 0.29 2.86
CA ARG A 100 17.57 1.26 3.64
C ARG A 100 18.42 2.16 2.74
N ARG A 101 19.09 1.60 1.73
CA ARG A 101 19.88 2.39 0.77
C ARG A 101 19.01 3.38 -0.03
N LEU A 102 17.81 2.97 -0.44
CA LEU A 102 16.85 3.89 -1.10
C LEU A 102 16.46 5.07 -0.20
N MET A 103 16.10 4.79 1.04
CA MET A 103 15.72 5.84 2.01
C MET A 103 16.90 6.75 2.34
N LEU A 104 18.13 6.21 2.48
CA LEU A 104 19.35 6.99 2.64
C LEU A 104 19.63 7.92 1.45
N ALA A 105 19.37 7.46 0.23
CA ALA A 105 19.54 8.27 -0.97
C ALA A 105 18.64 9.52 -0.98
N TYR A 106 17.48 9.45 -0.32
CA TYR A 106 16.60 10.61 -0.09
C TYR A 106 17.00 11.44 1.15
N GLY A 107 18.02 11.05 1.89
CA GLY A 107 18.50 11.79 3.08
C GLY A 107 17.84 11.40 4.40
N ALA A 108 17.10 10.31 4.47
CA ALA A 108 16.55 9.81 5.73
C ALA A 108 17.66 9.30 6.67
N ALA A 109 17.47 9.50 7.99
CA ALA A 109 18.25 8.87 9.02
C ALA A 109 17.53 7.63 9.58
N PHE A 110 18.27 6.74 10.24
CA PHE A 110 17.71 5.55 10.88
C PHE A 110 18.02 5.49 12.38
N ASP A 111 17.04 5.03 13.15
CA ASP A 111 17.24 4.44 14.47
C ASP A 111 16.91 2.95 14.35
N LEU A 112 17.94 2.09 14.48
CA LEU A 112 17.80 0.65 14.30
C LEU A 112 17.59 -0.02 15.65
N THR A 113 16.53 -0.81 15.75
CA THR A 113 16.20 -1.56 16.96
C THR A 113 16.65 -3.02 16.86
N PRO A 114 16.87 -3.72 18.00
CA PRO A 114 17.22 -5.14 18.01
C PRO A 114 16.18 -5.98 17.26
N ARG A 115 16.68 -6.94 16.46
CA ARG A 115 15.87 -7.87 15.66
C ARG A 115 14.77 -8.57 16.47
N GLU A 116 15.11 -8.98 17.70
CA GLU A 116 14.23 -9.77 18.56
C GLU A 116 12.99 -9.01 19.02
N LYS A 117 13.07 -7.68 19.03
CA LYS A 117 11.94 -6.82 19.41
C LYS A 117 10.95 -6.61 18.26
N GLY A 118 11.33 -6.93 17.01
CA GLY A 118 10.49 -6.79 15.83
C GLY A 118 9.91 -5.39 15.67
N MET A 119 8.80 -5.26 14.96
CA MET A 119 8.13 -3.95 14.73
C MET A 119 7.56 -3.36 16.02
N LYS A 120 7.20 -4.17 17.02
CA LYS A 120 6.74 -3.66 18.32
C LYS A 120 7.81 -2.81 18.98
N GLY A 121 9.06 -3.30 19.02
CA GLY A 121 10.18 -2.55 19.56
C GLY A 121 10.51 -1.29 18.74
N ALA A 122 10.29 -1.31 17.43
CA ALA A 122 10.45 -0.11 16.60
C ALA A 122 9.38 0.96 16.91
N ILE A 123 8.14 0.55 17.15
CA ILE A 123 7.05 1.46 17.55
C ILE A 123 7.36 2.08 18.92
N GLU A 124 7.71 1.28 19.92
CA GLU A 124 8.09 1.76 21.26
C GLU A 124 9.24 2.78 21.17
N ARG A 125 10.27 2.47 20.39
CA ARG A 125 11.41 3.36 20.19
C ARG A 125 11.06 4.64 19.45
N ALA A 126 10.17 4.59 18.47
CA ALA A 126 9.71 5.78 17.76
C ALA A 126 8.95 6.75 18.69
N LEU A 127 8.11 6.22 19.58
CA LEU A 127 7.40 7.02 20.58
C LEU A 127 8.39 7.72 21.54
N GLU A 128 9.38 6.97 22.06
CA GLU A 128 10.44 7.55 22.89
C GLU A 128 11.18 8.70 22.16
N LEU A 129 11.51 8.51 20.88
CA LEU A 129 12.23 9.51 20.10
C LEU A 129 11.39 10.78 19.87
N VAL A 130 10.08 10.62 19.66
CA VAL A 130 9.16 11.77 19.53
C VAL A 130 9.13 12.59 20.82
N GLU A 131 9.04 11.93 21.98
CA GLU A 131 9.09 12.59 23.29
C GLU A 131 10.42 13.32 23.56
N GLN A 132 11.53 12.76 23.08
CA GLN A 132 12.87 13.28 23.28
C GLN A 132 13.29 14.35 22.26
N THR A 133 12.55 14.52 21.16
CA THR A 133 12.90 15.41 20.07
C THR A 133 11.91 16.57 20.00
N ASP A 134 12.36 17.76 20.34
CA ASP A 134 11.51 18.95 20.33
C ASP A 134 10.92 19.23 18.94
N GLY A 135 9.61 19.39 18.88
CA GLY A 135 8.88 19.64 17.64
C GLY A 135 8.85 18.46 16.66
N ALA A 136 9.16 17.24 17.12
CA ALA A 136 8.99 16.04 16.29
C ALA A 136 7.53 15.69 16.12
N TRP A 137 7.20 15.15 14.94
CA TRP A 137 5.87 14.67 14.59
C TRP A 137 5.94 13.24 14.04
N MET A 138 4.94 12.41 14.40
CA MET A 138 4.80 11.04 13.91
C MET A 138 3.55 10.91 13.04
N PRO A 139 3.70 10.46 11.78
CA PRO A 139 2.59 10.26 10.83
C PRO A 139 1.52 9.27 11.30
N GLN A 140 1.87 8.21 11.99
CA GLN A 140 0.94 7.17 12.47
C GLN A 140 0.05 6.60 11.37
N GLN A 141 0.65 6.04 10.32
CA GLN A 141 -0.03 5.61 9.10
C GLN A 141 -1.26 4.71 9.28
N PHE A 142 -1.36 3.96 10.39
CA PHE A 142 -2.48 3.05 10.66
C PHE A 142 -3.72 3.72 11.26
N GLU A 143 -3.57 4.97 11.76
CA GLU A 143 -4.60 5.71 12.49
C GLU A 143 -4.90 7.07 11.87
N ASN A 144 -3.94 7.66 11.15
CA ASN A 144 -4.06 9.00 10.59
C ASN A 144 -5.17 9.09 9.53
N PRO A 145 -6.21 9.92 9.73
CA PRO A 145 -7.33 10.03 8.80
C PRO A 145 -6.96 10.58 7.42
N ALA A 146 -5.86 11.33 7.30
CA ALA A 146 -5.36 11.80 6.01
C ALA A 146 -5.00 10.65 5.05
N ASN A 147 -4.74 9.46 5.60
CA ASN A 147 -4.55 8.23 4.82
C ASN A 147 -5.84 7.81 4.11
N VAL A 148 -6.98 7.86 4.75
CA VAL A 148 -8.29 7.58 4.13
C VAL A 148 -8.64 8.70 3.16
N ASP A 149 -8.52 9.95 3.60
CA ASP A 149 -8.94 11.14 2.86
C ASP A 149 -8.25 11.28 1.50
N VAL A 150 -6.97 10.96 1.40
CA VAL A 150 -6.26 11.05 0.11
C VAL A 150 -6.82 10.06 -0.91
N HIS A 151 -7.25 8.88 -0.47
CA HIS A 151 -7.86 7.89 -1.37
C HIS A 151 -9.28 8.30 -1.77
N VAL A 152 -10.02 8.98 -0.90
CA VAL A 152 -11.32 9.60 -1.24
C VAL A 152 -11.13 10.69 -2.31
N ARG A 153 -10.17 11.59 -2.11
CA ARG A 153 -9.95 12.77 -2.97
C ARG A 153 -9.24 12.47 -4.29
N THR A 154 -8.45 11.41 -4.35
CA THR A 154 -7.61 11.12 -5.53
C THR A 154 -7.91 9.76 -6.13
N THR A 155 -7.56 8.66 -5.50
CA THR A 155 -7.68 7.29 -6.04
C THR A 155 -9.10 6.98 -6.49
N SER A 156 -10.10 7.29 -5.68
CA SER A 156 -11.51 7.05 -5.99
C SER A 156 -11.97 7.90 -7.18
N GLN A 157 -11.53 9.16 -7.24
CA GLN A 157 -11.91 10.07 -8.33
C GLN A 157 -11.29 9.63 -9.66
N GLU A 158 -10.06 9.14 -9.64
CA GLU A 158 -9.39 8.57 -10.81
C GLU A 158 -10.17 7.35 -11.34
N ILE A 159 -10.63 6.47 -10.44
CA ILE A 159 -11.45 5.30 -10.80
C ILE A 159 -12.81 5.75 -11.39
N LEU A 160 -13.51 6.67 -10.73
CA LEU A 160 -14.79 7.20 -11.21
C LEU A 160 -14.68 7.85 -12.59
N ASN A 161 -13.59 8.58 -12.82
CA ASN A 161 -13.38 9.24 -14.12
C ASN A 161 -13.14 8.24 -15.25
N ASP A 162 -12.31 7.22 -15.02
CA ASP A 162 -11.94 6.25 -16.06
C ASP A 162 -13.06 5.24 -16.34
N PHE A 163 -13.90 4.94 -15.34
CA PHE A 163 -14.98 3.93 -15.44
C PHE A 163 -16.39 4.54 -15.37
N ARG A 164 -16.53 5.83 -15.66
CA ARG A 164 -17.82 6.55 -15.60
C ARG A 164 -18.92 5.87 -16.39
N ASP A 165 -18.62 5.51 -17.62
CA ASP A 165 -19.60 4.90 -18.56
C ASP A 165 -19.64 3.37 -18.45
N THR A 166 -18.72 2.79 -17.72
CA THR A 166 -18.54 1.34 -17.58
C THR A 166 -18.19 0.99 -16.15
N PRO A 167 -19.14 1.12 -15.19
CA PRO A 167 -18.89 0.95 -13.77
C PRO A 167 -18.22 -0.37 -13.41
N ILE A 168 -17.40 -0.35 -12.37
CA ILE A 168 -16.78 -1.54 -11.77
C ILE A 168 -17.83 -2.28 -10.94
N ASP A 169 -17.93 -3.60 -11.12
CA ASP A 169 -18.84 -4.45 -10.35
C ASP A 169 -18.19 -4.95 -9.05
N VAL A 170 -16.88 -5.24 -9.11
CA VAL A 170 -16.15 -5.84 -7.99
C VAL A 170 -14.77 -5.21 -7.83
N ILE A 171 -14.42 -4.84 -6.60
CA ILE A 171 -13.06 -4.47 -6.21
C ILE A 171 -12.48 -5.55 -5.32
N ILE A 172 -11.26 -5.99 -5.63
CA ILE A 172 -10.49 -6.95 -4.83
C ILE A 172 -9.14 -6.31 -4.53
N THR A 173 -8.84 -6.08 -3.25
CA THR A 173 -7.61 -5.34 -2.89
C THR A 173 -7.06 -5.75 -1.53
N GLY A 174 -5.73 -5.78 -1.41
CA GLY A 174 -5.00 -6.10 -0.19
C GLY A 174 -5.11 -5.01 0.88
N VAL A 175 -5.13 -5.45 2.13
CA VAL A 175 -5.24 -4.56 3.29
C VAL A 175 -3.91 -4.48 4.03
N GLY A 176 -3.27 -3.30 3.98
CA GLY A 176 -2.15 -2.92 4.83
C GLY A 176 -2.61 -2.01 5.96
N THR A 177 -2.65 -0.70 5.71
CA THR A 177 -3.10 0.32 6.68
C THR A 177 -4.61 0.50 6.73
N GLY A 178 -5.36 -0.08 5.81
CA GLY A 178 -6.83 0.04 5.72
C GLY A 178 -7.33 1.29 4.99
N GLY A 179 -6.58 2.39 4.97
CA GLY A 179 -7.06 3.66 4.41
C GLY A 179 -7.42 3.62 2.93
N HIS A 180 -6.67 2.87 2.13
CA HIS A 180 -6.94 2.71 0.70
C HIS A 180 -8.30 2.05 0.44
N ILE A 181 -8.52 0.86 0.98
CA ILE A 181 -9.76 0.11 0.75
C ILE A 181 -10.97 0.84 1.32
N THR A 182 -10.83 1.46 2.49
CA THR A 182 -11.88 2.27 3.13
C THR A 182 -12.27 3.46 2.24
N GLY A 183 -11.31 4.30 1.89
CA GLY A 183 -11.57 5.50 1.08
C GLY A 183 -12.18 5.18 -0.27
N VAL A 184 -11.67 4.11 -0.93
CA VAL A 184 -12.19 3.67 -2.23
C VAL A 184 -13.58 3.07 -2.10
N ALA A 185 -13.79 2.13 -1.15
CA ALA A 185 -15.08 1.46 -0.97
C ALA A 185 -16.20 2.45 -0.63
N GLU A 186 -16.01 3.31 0.36
CA GLU A 186 -17.03 4.25 0.82
C GLU A 186 -17.38 5.30 -0.24
N THR A 187 -16.40 5.71 -1.04
CA THR A 187 -16.64 6.68 -2.11
C THR A 187 -17.36 6.04 -3.29
N LEU A 188 -16.86 4.90 -3.77
CA LEU A 188 -17.41 4.28 -4.98
C LEU A 188 -18.79 3.66 -4.75
N LYS A 189 -19.06 3.12 -3.55
CA LYS A 189 -20.41 2.60 -3.22
C LYS A 189 -21.51 3.66 -3.19
N LYS A 190 -21.16 4.94 -3.01
CA LYS A 190 -22.13 6.05 -3.13
C LYS A 190 -22.57 6.26 -4.58
N GLU A 191 -21.64 6.12 -5.52
CA GLU A 191 -21.90 6.30 -6.96
C GLU A 191 -22.37 4.99 -7.61
N TRP A 192 -21.86 3.85 -7.15
CA TRP A 192 -22.19 2.51 -7.62
C TRP A 192 -22.72 1.62 -6.49
N PRO A 193 -24.02 1.72 -6.12
CA PRO A 193 -24.58 1.05 -4.94
C PRO A 193 -24.47 -0.48 -4.94
N ASN A 194 -24.33 -1.09 -6.13
CA ASN A 194 -24.18 -2.54 -6.28
C ASN A 194 -22.72 -3.03 -6.24
N LEU A 195 -21.75 -2.11 -6.13
CA LEU A 195 -20.33 -2.45 -6.07
C LEU A 195 -20.04 -3.38 -4.89
N LYS A 196 -19.33 -4.47 -5.16
CA LYS A 196 -18.81 -5.38 -4.14
C LYS A 196 -17.33 -5.13 -3.89
N VAL A 197 -16.93 -5.12 -2.62
CA VAL A 197 -15.54 -4.86 -2.23
C VAL A 197 -15.03 -5.98 -1.32
N PHE A 198 -13.99 -6.68 -1.77
CA PHE A 198 -13.36 -7.77 -1.03
C PHE A 198 -11.95 -7.37 -0.59
N ALA A 199 -11.69 -7.58 0.70
CA ALA A 199 -10.36 -7.43 1.27
C ALA A 199 -9.52 -8.68 0.98
N VAL A 200 -8.22 -8.50 0.74
CA VAL A 200 -7.27 -9.61 0.63
C VAL A 200 -6.30 -9.56 1.80
N GLU A 201 -6.15 -10.69 2.47
CA GLU A 201 -5.19 -10.88 3.55
C GLU A 201 -4.40 -12.18 3.42
N PRO A 202 -3.23 -12.30 4.08
CA PRO A 202 -2.47 -13.54 4.09
C PRO A 202 -3.19 -14.65 4.85
N GLN A 203 -3.30 -15.83 4.25
CA GLN A 203 -3.89 -17.02 4.91
C GLN A 203 -3.21 -17.36 6.25
N ALA A 204 -1.91 -17.10 6.38
CA ALA A 204 -1.17 -17.32 7.62
C ALA A 204 -1.44 -16.26 8.72
N SER A 205 -2.19 -15.19 8.40
CA SER A 205 -2.53 -14.10 9.33
C SER A 205 -3.92 -13.53 9.02
N PRO A 206 -5.00 -14.33 9.10
CA PRO A 206 -6.33 -13.97 8.62
C PRO A 206 -7.12 -13.18 9.67
N VAL A 207 -6.57 -12.04 10.11
CA VAL A 207 -7.11 -11.27 11.24
C VAL A 207 -8.43 -10.57 10.90
N ILE A 208 -8.61 -10.13 9.65
CA ILE A 208 -9.84 -9.47 9.21
C ILE A 208 -10.98 -10.48 9.12
N ALA A 209 -10.69 -11.72 8.73
CA ALA A 209 -11.64 -12.83 8.74
C ALA A 209 -11.93 -13.40 10.14
N GLY A 210 -11.29 -12.86 11.19
CA GLY A 210 -11.49 -13.27 12.59
C GLY A 210 -10.52 -14.33 13.09
N GLY A 211 -9.48 -14.66 12.33
CA GLY A 211 -8.42 -15.58 12.72
C GLY A 211 -7.32 -14.92 13.56
N GLN A 212 -6.26 -15.69 13.84
CA GLN A 212 -5.13 -15.21 14.65
C GLN A 212 -4.02 -14.61 13.78
N PRO A 213 -3.29 -13.60 14.28
CA PRO A 213 -2.12 -13.08 13.59
C PRO A 213 -1.01 -14.13 13.54
N GLY A 214 -0.29 -14.19 12.42
CA GLY A 214 0.83 -15.08 12.20
C GLY A 214 1.90 -14.48 11.29
N PRO A 215 3.13 -14.99 11.31
CA PRO A 215 4.20 -14.54 10.43
C PRO A 215 3.92 -14.96 8.98
N HIS A 216 4.14 -14.06 8.05
CA HIS A 216 3.98 -14.30 6.61
C HIS A 216 4.94 -13.44 5.78
N PRO A 217 5.34 -13.89 4.58
CA PRO A 217 6.27 -13.15 3.72
C PRO A 217 5.60 -12.15 2.76
N ILE A 218 4.28 -12.01 2.74
CA ILE A 218 3.57 -11.07 1.88
C ILE A 218 3.69 -9.67 2.47
N GLN A 219 4.74 -8.95 2.07
CA GLN A 219 5.00 -7.61 2.60
C GLN A 219 3.99 -6.60 2.05
N GLY A 220 3.60 -5.63 2.91
CA GLY A 220 2.71 -4.53 2.54
C GLY A 220 1.23 -4.74 2.87
N ILE A 221 0.81 -5.97 3.16
CA ILE A 221 -0.53 -6.33 3.65
C ILE A 221 -0.42 -7.22 4.89
N GLY A 222 -1.52 -7.44 5.60
CA GLY A 222 -1.55 -8.32 6.76
C GLY A 222 -0.78 -7.77 7.96
N ALA A 223 -1.19 -6.63 8.51
CA ALA A 223 -0.52 -5.97 9.63
C ALA A 223 -0.51 -6.78 10.95
N GLY A 224 -1.30 -7.86 11.03
CA GLY A 224 -1.44 -8.66 12.24
C GLY A 224 -2.44 -8.09 13.26
N PHE A 225 -3.12 -7.01 12.90
CA PHE A 225 -4.21 -6.38 13.65
C PHE A 225 -5.15 -5.67 12.69
N ILE A 226 -6.34 -5.27 13.15
CA ILE A 226 -7.29 -4.45 12.39
C ILE A 226 -6.91 -2.98 12.57
N PRO A 227 -6.43 -2.27 11.51
CA PRO A 227 -6.07 -0.86 11.61
C PRO A 227 -7.29 0.02 11.91
N ALA A 228 -7.10 1.15 12.60
CA ALA A 228 -8.17 2.12 12.84
C ALA A 228 -8.73 2.71 11.53
N ASN A 229 -7.90 2.84 10.52
CA ASN A 229 -8.30 3.29 9.18
C ASN A 229 -9.10 2.24 8.35
N LEU A 230 -9.27 1.01 8.85
CA LEU A 230 -10.06 -0.01 8.18
C LEU A 230 -11.50 -0.01 8.68
N HIS A 231 -12.42 0.46 7.87
CA HIS A 231 -13.86 0.38 8.15
C HIS A 231 -14.41 -0.95 7.60
N THR A 232 -14.43 -1.97 8.44
CA THR A 232 -14.81 -3.33 8.03
C THR A 232 -16.24 -3.44 7.51
N GLN A 233 -17.15 -2.56 7.93
CA GLN A 233 -18.53 -2.46 7.43
C GLN A 233 -18.61 -2.05 5.95
N ALA A 234 -17.56 -1.51 5.37
CA ALA A 234 -17.51 -1.19 3.94
C ALA A 234 -17.19 -2.40 3.07
N LEU A 235 -16.78 -3.54 3.67
CA LEU A 235 -16.38 -4.75 2.98
C LEU A 235 -17.57 -5.69 2.76
N ASP A 236 -17.58 -6.39 1.62
CA ASP A 236 -18.53 -7.45 1.30
C ASP A 236 -17.96 -8.86 1.61
N GLY A 237 -16.68 -8.94 1.94
CA GLY A 237 -16.01 -10.16 2.35
C GLY A 237 -14.50 -10.05 2.38
N VAL A 238 -13.87 -11.17 2.75
CA VAL A 238 -12.41 -11.28 2.86
C VAL A 238 -11.97 -12.52 2.07
N ILE A 239 -10.85 -12.41 1.38
CA ILE A 239 -10.22 -13.50 0.62
C ILE A 239 -8.82 -13.73 1.18
N GLU A 240 -8.59 -14.94 1.67
CA GLU A 240 -7.31 -15.37 2.19
C GLU A 240 -6.44 -15.91 1.06
N VAL A 241 -5.16 -15.51 1.02
CA VAL A 241 -4.22 -15.93 -0.01
C VAL A 241 -2.96 -16.51 0.60
N ASP A 242 -2.58 -17.70 0.12
CA ASP A 242 -1.30 -18.33 0.47
C ASP A 242 -0.12 -17.59 -0.16
N ALA A 243 0.99 -17.51 0.57
CA ALA A 243 2.17 -16.76 0.15
C ALA A 243 2.87 -17.34 -1.09
N ALA A 244 2.89 -18.66 -1.26
CA ALA A 244 3.47 -19.30 -2.43
C ALA A 244 2.64 -18.99 -3.68
N VAL A 245 1.30 -19.02 -3.54
CA VAL A 245 0.37 -18.64 -4.61
C VAL A 245 0.53 -17.18 -5.00
N ALA A 246 0.68 -16.28 -4.01
CA ALA A 246 0.94 -14.85 -4.26
C ALA A 246 2.25 -14.63 -5.05
N LYS A 247 3.33 -15.29 -4.65
CA LYS A 247 4.63 -15.22 -5.36
C LYS A 247 4.53 -15.77 -6.79
N ASP A 248 3.84 -16.91 -6.96
CA ASP A 248 3.65 -17.51 -8.30
C ASP A 248 2.86 -16.59 -9.22
N MET A 249 1.77 -16.01 -8.72
CA MET A 249 0.94 -15.09 -9.48
C MET A 249 1.72 -13.82 -9.89
N ALA A 250 2.59 -13.29 -9.01
CA ALA A 250 3.45 -12.17 -9.35
C ALA A 250 4.47 -12.51 -10.45
N ARG A 251 5.00 -13.74 -10.45
CA ARG A 251 5.87 -14.23 -11.55
C ARG A 251 5.08 -14.43 -12.85
N ARG A 252 3.87 -14.95 -12.77
CA ARG A 252 3.00 -15.16 -13.93
C ARG A 252 2.64 -13.84 -14.61
N VAL A 253 2.21 -12.84 -13.86
CA VAL A 253 1.87 -11.54 -14.45
C VAL A 253 3.09 -10.85 -15.09
N ALA A 254 4.30 -11.08 -14.56
CA ALA A 254 5.52 -10.60 -15.21
C ALA A 254 5.76 -11.27 -16.58
N ARG A 255 5.54 -12.59 -16.67
CA ARG A 255 5.78 -13.37 -17.90
C ARG A 255 4.66 -13.22 -18.94
N GLU A 256 3.42 -13.13 -18.47
CA GLU A 256 2.24 -13.15 -19.32
C GLU A 256 1.80 -11.74 -19.74
N GLU A 257 1.92 -10.75 -18.84
CA GLU A 257 1.46 -9.36 -19.06
C GLU A 257 2.60 -8.33 -19.11
N GLY A 258 3.85 -8.73 -18.85
CA GLY A 258 5.01 -7.83 -18.83
C GLY A 258 5.07 -6.91 -17.61
N MET A 259 4.37 -7.23 -16.54
CA MET A 259 4.27 -6.40 -15.34
C MET A 259 5.02 -7.05 -14.16
N LEU A 260 6.23 -6.61 -13.85
CA LEU A 260 6.94 -7.04 -12.64
C LEU A 260 6.36 -6.31 -11.42
N VAL A 261 5.56 -7.01 -10.63
CA VAL A 261 4.82 -6.47 -9.49
C VAL A 261 5.35 -7.02 -8.16
N GLY A 262 5.05 -6.34 -7.05
CA GLY A 262 5.34 -6.86 -5.71
C GLY A 262 4.46 -8.05 -5.32
N ILE A 263 4.87 -8.77 -4.26
CA ILE A 263 4.19 -10.00 -3.81
C ILE A 263 2.74 -9.73 -3.38
N SER A 264 2.46 -8.57 -2.76
CA SER A 264 1.09 -8.18 -2.37
C SER A 264 0.18 -7.95 -3.58
N SER A 265 0.72 -7.47 -4.70
CA SER A 265 -0.02 -7.37 -5.96
C SER A 265 -0.29 -8.76 -6.55
N GLY A 266 0.67 -9.68 -6.43
CA GLY A 266 0.45 -11.09 -6.74
C GLY A 266 -0.66 -11.72 -5.89
N ALA A 267 -0.73 -11.39 -4.60
CA ALA A 267 -1.83 -11.83 -3.73
C ALA A 267 -3.19 -11.29 -4.20
N THR A 268 -3.27 -10.03 -4.61
CA THR A 268 -4.50 -9.47 -5.19
C THR A 268 -4.93 -10.20 -6.47
N LEU A 269 -3.98 -10.47 -7.38
CA LEU A 269 -4.26 -11.22 -8.61
C LEU A 269 -4.69 -12.67 -8.32
N ALA A 270 -4.10 -13.31 -7.33
CA ALA A 270 -4.49 -14.65 -6.87
C ALA A 270 -5.91 -14.64 -6.29
N ALA A 271 -6.24 -13.64 -5.48
CA ALA A 271 -7.58 -13.47 -4.93
C ALA A 271 -8.63 -13.23 -6.03
N ILE A 272 -8.28 -12.46 -7.07
CA ILE A 272 -9.14 -12.29 -8.25
C ILE A 272 -9.40 -13.64 -8.91
N LEU A 273 -8.34 -14.43 -9.17
CA LEU A 273 -8.47 -15.76 -9.77
C LEU A 273 -9.38 -16.69 -8.95
N GLN A 274 -9.24 -16.65 -7.63
CA GLN A 274 -10.10 -17.44 -6.72
C GLN A 274 -11.57 -16.99 -6.78
N LYS A 275 -11.82 -15.67 -6.96
CA LYS A 275 -13.16 -15.11 -6.88
C LYS A 275 -13.92 -15.13 -8.20
N LEU A 276 -13.22 -15.10 -9.33
CA LEU A 276 -13.86 -15.06 -10.68
C LEU A 276 -14.96 -16.10 -10.89
N PRO A 277 -14.82 -17.39 -10.48
CA PRO A 277 -15.86 -18.39 -10.67
C PRO A 277 -17.19 -18.10 -9.97
N ASP A 278 -17.17 -17.28 -8.92
CA ASP A 278 -18.35 -16.91 -8.13
C ASP A 278 -19.03 -15.63 -8.66
N LEU A 279 -18.43 -14.96 -9.63
CA LEU A 279 -18.95 -13.70 -10.16
C LEU A 279 -19.84 -13.94 -11.37
N PRO A 280 -20.81 -13.05 -11.64
CA PRO A 280 -21.61 -13.10 -12.87
C PRO A 280 -20.73 -13.01 -14.12
N ASP A 281 -21.15 -13.65 -15.20
CA ASP A 281 -20.49 -13.54 -16.49
C ASP A 281 -20.41 -12.07 -16.94
N GLY A 282 -19.21 -11.65 -17.37
CA GLY A 282 -18.96 -10.29 -17.81
C GLY A 282 -18.77 -9.27 -16.67
N ALA A 283 -18.72 -9.72 -15.43
CA ALA A 283 -18.41 -8.82 -14.31
C ALA A 283 -17.07 -8.12 -14.50
N ARG A 284 -17.04 -6.80 -14.28
CA ARG A 284 -15.84 -5.98 -14.35
C ARG A 284 -15.17 -5.92 -12.99
N VAL A 285 -13.95 -6.45 -12.90
CA VAL A 285 -13.17 -6.56 -11.67
C VAL A 285 -12.01 -5.58 -11.69
N LEU A 286 -11.84 -4.83 -10.62
CA LEU A 286 -10.69 -3.95 -10.41
C LEU A 286 -9.83 -4.45 -9.24
N GLY A 287 -8.55 -4.68 -9.52
CA GLY A 287 -7.52 -4.88 -8.52
C GLY A 287 -6.47 -3.78 -8.52
N PHE A 288 -5.41 -3.95 -7.73
CA PHE A 288 -4.35 -2.95 -7.59
C PHE A 288 -2.97 -3.58 -7.68
N ASN A 289 -2.07 -2.88 -8.37
CA ASN A 289 -0.64 -3.10 -8.31
C ASN A 289 -0.02 -2.02 -7.43
N TYR A 290 0.37 -2.39 -6.21
CA TYR A 290 0.78 -1.43 -5.17
C TYR A 290 2.19 -0.89 -5.36
N ASP A 291 3.10 -1.72 -5.90
CA ASP A 291 4.52 -1.41 -6.08
C ASP A 291 5.18 -2.32 -7.11
N THR A 292 6.50 -2.21 -7.24
CA THR A 292 7.32 -2.97 -8.19
C THR A 292 8.02 -4.16 -7.55
N GLY A 293 8.18 -5.24 -8.31
CA GLY A 293 8.88 -6.46 -7.88
C GLY A 293 10.37 -6.27 -7.60
N GLU A 294 10.98 -5.22 -8.15
CA GLU A 294 12.40 -4.89 -7.92
C GLU A 294 12.75 -4.60 -6.44
N ARG A 295 11.75 -4.32 -5.62
CA ARG A 295 11.91 -4.12 -4.17
C ARG A 295 12.03 -5.41 -3.36
N TYR A 296 11.92 -6.56 -4.03
CA TYR A 296 11.82 -7.88 -3.41
C TYR A 296 12.84 -8.86 -3.96
N LEU A 297 13.91 -8.38 -4.62
CA LEU A 297 14.95 -9.22 -5.24
C LEU A 297 15.62 -10.17 -4.25
N SER A 298 15.76 -9.77 -2.99
CA SER A 298 16.35 -10.58 -1.91
C SER A 298 15.35 -11.48 -1.17
N VAL A 299 14.07 -11.48 -1.58
CA VAL A 299 13.07 -12.34 -0.93
C VAL A 299 13.23 -13.76 -1.46
N PRO A 300 13.48 -14.76 -0.59
CA PRO A 300 13.65 -16.16 -0.99
C PRO A 300 12.45 -16.65 -1.81
N ASP A 301 12.73 -17.46 -2.85
CA ASP A 301 11.73 -18.11 -3.71
C ASP A 301 10.75 -17.14 -4.41
N PHE A 302 11.08 -15.86 -4.49
CA PHE A 302 10.23 -14.90 -5.20
C PHE A 302 10.59 -14.82 -6.69
N LEU A 303 11.83 -14.57 -7.03
CA LEU A 303 12.29 -14.51 -8.41
C LEU A 303 13.19 -15.71 -8.74
N PRO A 304 13.25 -16.12 -10.02
CA PRO A 304 14.15 -17.19 -10.44
C PRO A 304 15.60 -16.84 -10.07
N GLU A 305 16.31 -17.80 -9.51
CA GLU A 305 17.76 -17.76 -9.40
C GLU A 305 18.36 -18.23 -10.74
N SER A 306 19.45 -17.60 -11.20
CA SER A 306 20.12 -17.91 -12.47
C SER A 306 20.72 -19.31 -12.50
#